data_f248ae7f7b7914323acab5d376160aa8
#
_entry.id   f248ae7f7b7914323acab5d376160aa8
#
_cell.length_a   1.000
_cell.length_b   1.000
_cell.length_c   1.000
_cell.angle_alpha   90.00
_cell.angle_beta   90.00
_cell.angle_gamma   90.00
#
_symmetry.space_group_name_H-M   'P 1'
#
loop_
_entity.id
_entity.type
_entity.pdbx_description
1 polymer ?
#
loop_
_entity_poly.entity_id
_entity_poly.type
_entity_poly.pdbx_seq_one_letter_code
_entity_poly.pdbx_strand_id
1 'polypeptide(L)'
;MGQPEFIEQTSRRLIENDIAERTRIHQSEIARFQAAQDGARTLKVKSRNTPYTMLAQGDSWFDYPLTGNTLPYARTDVIAQLGKMGSTPPKILNLAHHGDAATEEMSLPKQERMITALRDRANWLHGKPDAILFSAGGNDIAGNQFCIFLDFNDGHSTGLNADRFNKALGIVEACYLALFALRDRLAPGVPVFSHCYDFPIPNGVSPWCIGPWLKPSIDFCNWTVPQGKAIVHDALVAFRVMLKRLESDAANNFHVVETQGILKPADWANELHPHPAGFKKIAQKFATALGHKLQKRVPYEAPVA
;
A
#
# COMPACT_ATOMS: atom_id res chain seq x y z
N MET A 1 -6.82 -21.53 27.70
CA MET A 1 -6.90 -20.64 26.52
C MET A 1 -8.30 -20.75 25.95
N GLY A 2 -9.05 -19.64 25.86
CA GLY A 2 -10.39 -19.62 25.28
C GLY A 2 -10.34 -19.80 23.76
N GLN A 3 -11.42 -20.27 23.12
CA GLN A 3 -11.50 -20.42 21.65
C GLN A 3 -11.10 -19.14 20.87
N PRO A 4 -11.47 -17.91 21.28
CA PRO A 4 -11.06 -16.69 20.59
C PRO A 4 -9.55 -16.46 20.60
N GLU A 5 -8.89 -16.68 21.73
CA GLU A 5 -7.43 -16.53 21.85
C GLU A 5 -6.66 -17.52 20.96
N PHE A 6 -7.18 -18.73 20.83
CA PHE A 6 -6.60 -19.74 19.96
C PHE A 6 -6.70 -19.36 18.48
N ILE A 7 -7.86 -18.83 18.05
CA ILE A 7 -8.08 -18.36 16.67
C ILE A 7 -7.15 -17.19 16.36
N GLU A 8 -7.05 -16.22 17.25
CA GLU A 8 -6.18 -15.05 17.06
C GLU A 8 -4.70 -15.46 16.95
N GLN A 9 -4.21 -16.32 17.84
CA GLN A 9 -2.83 -16.80 17.78
C GLN A 9 -2.55 -17.61 16.52
N THR A 10 -3.52 -18.42 16.07
CA THR A 10 -3.38 -19.20 14.83
C THR A 10 -3.31 -18.29 13.62
N SER A 11 -4.18 -17.27 13.54
CA SER A 11 -4.18 -16.28 12.46
C SER A 11 -2.87 -15.51 12.41
N ARG A 12 -2.38 -15.01 13.55
CA ARG A 12 -1.08 -14.35 13.64
C ARG A 12 0.06 -15.22 13.12
N ARG A 13 0.10 -16.49 13.51
CA ARG A 13 1.14 -17.44 13.05
C ARG A 13 1.08 -17.65 11.54
N LEU A 14 -0.10 -17.74 10.95
CA LEU A 14 -0.25 -17.88 9.51
C LEU A 14 0.27 -16.65 8.76
N ILE A 15 -0.04 -15.46 9.25
CA ILE A 15 0.46 -14.20 8.71
C ILE A 15 2.00 -14.13 8.80
N GLU A 16 2.56 -14.46 9.96
CA GLU A 16 4.00 -14.45 10.16
C GLU A 16 4.72 -15.47 9.25
N ASN A 17 4.16 -16.65 9.08
CA ASN A 17 4.70 -17.67 8.18
C ASN A 17 4.66 -17.22 6.71
N ASP A 18 3.56 -16.60 6.27
CA ASP A 18 3.44 -16.09 4.90
C ASP A 18 4.47 -14.98 4.64
N ILE A 19 4.64 -14.03 5.57
CA ILE A 19 5.63 -12.96 5.45
C ILE A 19 7.06 -13.50 5.50
N ALA A 20 7.34 -14.50 6.34
CA ALA A 20 8.64 -15.14 6.39
C ALA A 20 8.96 -15.84 5.06
N GLU A 21 7.99 -16.51 4.45
CA GLU A 21 8.17 -17.15 3.13
C GLU A 21 8.38 -16.12 2.03
N ARG A 22 7.61 -15.01 2.01
CA ARG A 22 7.83 -13.88 1.07
C ARG A 22 9.25 -13.33 1.21
N THR A 23 9.75 -13.18 2.44
CA THR A 23 11.11 -12.71 2.72
C THR A 23 12.15 -13.68 2.19
N ARG A 24 11.99 -14.97 2.43
CA ARG A 24 12.88 -16.03 1.93
C ARG A 24 12.95 -16.06 0.39
N ILE A 25 11.80 -15.94 -0.26
CA ILE A 25 11.72 -15.89 -1.73
C ILE A 25 12.44 -14.65 -2.25
N HIS A 26 12.16 -13.48 -1.66
CA HIS A 26 12.80 -12.22 -2.03
C HIS A 26 14.33 -12.30 -1.92
N GLN A 27 14.86 -12.77 -0.78
CA GLN A 27 16.30 -12.94 -0.56
C GLN A 27 16.93 -13.91 -1.57
N SER A 28 16.25 -15.01 -1.89
CA SER A 28 16.68 -15.94 -2.92
C SER A 28 16.79 -15.28 -4.29
N GLU A 29 15.84 -14.41 -4.65
CA GLU A 29 15.89 -13.67 -5.90
C GLU A 29 17.04 -12.63 -5.94
N ILE A 30 17.27 -11.91 -4.83
CA ILE A 30 18.39 -10.99 -4.70
C ILE A 30 19.71 -11.73 -4.85
N ALA A 31 19.89 -12.84 -4.12
CA ALA A 31 21.12 -13.64 -4.19
C ALA A 31 21.39 -14.19 -5.60
N ARG A 32 20.36 -14.69 -6.28
CA ARG A 32 20.47 -15.15 -7.69
C ARG A 32 20.88 -14.02 -8.62
N PHE A 33 20.34 -12.82 -8.43
CA PHE A 33 20.71 -11.66 -9.25
C PHE A 33 22.16 -11.27 -9.01
N GLN A 34 22.63 -11.20 -7.77
CA GLN A 34 24.01 -10.90 -7.41
C GLN A 34 24.98 -11.93 -8.00
N ALA A 35 24.69 -13.23 -7.85
CA ALA A 35 25.52 -14.28 -8.44
C ALA A 35 25.61 -14.19 -9.97
N ALA A 36 24.49 -13.86 -10.64
CA ALA A 36 24.48 -13.66 -12.09
C ALA A 36 25.30 -12.44 -12.53
N GLN A 37 25.30 -11.35 -11.74
CA GLN A 37 26.15 -10.18 -12.00
C GLN A 37 27.64 -10.49 -11.83
N ASP A 38 28.00 -11.20 -10.76
CA ASP A 38 29.39 -11.59 -10.49
C ASP A 38 29.91 -12.53 -11.58
N GLY A 39 29.11 -13.48 -12.03
CA GLY A 39 29.42 -14.35 -13.17
C GLY A 39 29.63 -13.55 -14.46
N ALA A 40 28.79 -12.56 -14.74
CA ALA A 40 28.92 -11.71 -15.92
C ALA A 40 30.21 -10.87 -15.88
N ARG A 41 30.56 -10.32 -14.70
CA ARG A 41 31.84 -9.59 -14.49
C ARG A 41 33.04 -10.49 -14.73
N THR A 42 33.03 -11.70 -14.20
CA THR A 42 34.09 -12.70 -14.37
C THR A 42 34.28 -13.06 -15.84
N LEU A 43 33.19 -13.21 -16.57
CA LEU A 43 33.21 -13.55 -18.02
C LEU A 43 33.38 -12.32 -18.92
N LYS A 44 33.48 -11.10 -18.36
CA LYS A 44 33.60 -9.83 -19.12
C LYS A 44 32.45 -9.64 -20.14
N VAL A 45 31.24 -10.16 -19.84
CA VAL A 45 30.07 -9.96 -20.68
C VAL A 45 29.19 -8.85 -20.12
N LYS A 46 28.33 -8.25 -20.97
CA LYS A 46 27.42 -7.18 -20.59
C LYS A 46 26.50 -7.66 -19.47
N SER A 47 26.53 -6.99 -18.31
CA SER A 47 25.62 -7.24 -17.20
C SER A 47 24.17 -6.85 -17.56
N ARG A 48 23.20 -7.50 -16.91
CA ARG A 48 21.80 -7.08 -16.98
C ARG A 48 21.61 -5.76 -16.23
N ASN A 49 20.61 -4.96 -16.63
CA ASN A 49 20.21 -3.79 -15.86
C ASN A 49 19.84 -4.21 -14.43
N THR A 50 20.29 -3.43 -13.46
CA THR A 50 20.01 -3.69 -12.04
C THR A 50 18.57 -3.29 -11.72
N PRO A 51 17.73 -4.19 -11.18
CA PRO A 51 16.41 -3.84 -10.74
C PRO A 51 16.46 -2.97 -9.47
N TYR A 52 15.48 -2.11 -9.28
CA TYR A 52 15.27 -1.48 -7.99
C TYR A 52 14.83 -2.51 -6.96
N THR A 53 15.27 -2.34 -5.71
CA THR A 53 14.83 -3.12 -4.56
C THR A 53 14.00 -2.25 -3.64
N MET A 54 12.81 -2.69 -3.27
CA MET A 54 11.84 -1.88 -2.55
C MET A 54 11.26 -2.64 -1.37
N LEU A 55 10.94 -1.90 -0.30
CA LEU A 55 10.11 -2.39 0.79
C LEU A 55 8.66 -1.94 0.55
N ALA A 56 7.69 -2.83 0.72
CA ALA A 56 6.28 -2.49 0.75
C ALA A 56 5.67 -2.89 2.10
N GLN A 57 4.90 -2.00 2.70
CA GLN A 57 4.06 -2.20 3.87
C GLN A 57 2.69 -1.60 3.57
N GLY A 58 1.62 -2.25 4.02
CA GLY A 58 0.30 -1.72 3.74
C GLY A 58 -0.84 -2.72 3.94
N ASP A 59 -1.99 -2.32 3.45
CA ASP A 59 -3.28 -2.97 3.55
C ASP A 59 -3.60 -3.90 2.36
N SER A 60 -4.89 -4.15 2.13
CA SER A 60 -5.39 -5.01 1.04
C SER A 60 -5.09 -4.50 -0.38
N TRP A 61 -4.74 -3.23 -0.57
CA TRP A 61 -4.31 -2.75 -1.88
C TRP A 61 -2.91 -3.25 -2.24
N PHE A 62 -2.10 -3.62 -1.25
CA PHE A 62 -0.78 -4.21 -1.42
C PHE A 62 -0.72 -5.70 -1.14
N ASP A 63 -1.73 -6.27 -0.49
CA ASP A 63 -1.87 -7.71 -0.23
C ASP A 63 -3.35 -8.13 -0.34
N TYR A 64 -3.88 -8.16 -1.56
CA TYR A 64 -5.28 -8.53 -1.76
C TYR A 64 -5.47 -10.05 -1.62
N PRO A 65 -6.28 -10.50 -0.63
CA PRO A 65 -6.36 -11.92 -0.28
C PRO A 65 -7.13 -12.76 -1.30
N LEU A 66 -7.99 -12.13 -2.08
CA LEU A 66 -8.81 -12.79 -3.07
C LEU A 66 -8.19 -12.63 -4.45
N THR A 67 -7.99 -13.75 -5.10
CA THR A 67 -7.43 -13.85 -6.44
C THR A 67 -8.36 -13.24 -7.47
N GLY A 68 -8.32 -11.92 -7.58
CA GLY A 68 -8.87 -11.13 -8.66
C GLY A 68 -10.33 -11.33 -9.03
N ASN A 69 -11.16 -11.93 -8.17
CA ASN A 69 -12.58 -12.25 -8.38
C ASN A 69 -12.90 -13.09 -9.64
N THR A 70 -11.91 -13.53 -10.42
CA THR A 70 -12.14 -14.22 -11.70
C THR A 70 -11.47 -15.57 -11.86
N LEU A 71 -10.35 -15.83 -11.16
CA LEU A 71 -9.66 -17.12 -11.22
C LEU A 71 -9.01 -17.48 -9.88
N PRO A 72 -9.17 -18.71 -9.39
CA PRO A 72 -8.82 -19.09 -8.01
C PRO A 72 -7.32 -19.17 -7.68
N TYR A 73 -6.41 -18.71 -8.54
CA TYR A 73 -4.97 -18.93 -8.32
C TYR A 73 -4.04 -17.75 -8.66
N ALA A 74 -4.56 -16.59 -9.07
CA ALA A 74 -3.71 -15.44 -9.39
C ALA A 74 -3.86 -14.34 -8.33
N ARG A 75 -3.04 -14.33 -7.29
CA ARG A 75 -2.94 -13.16 -6.40
C ARG A 75 -2.65 -11.93 -7.23
N THR A 76 -3.45 -10.89 -7.07
CA THR A 76 -3.25 -9.61 -7.75
C THR A 76 -3.58 -8.47 -6.81
N ASP A 77 -2.69 -7.53 -6.77
CA ASP A 77 -2.77 -6.29 -6.03
C ASP A 77 -1.80 -5.31 -6.71
N VAL A 78 -1.63 -4.14 -6.14
CA VAL A 78 -0.71 -3.13 -6.69
C VAL A 78 0.72 -3.65 -6.75
N ILE A 79 1.18 -4.34 -5.69
CA ILE A 79 2.57 -4.84 -5.61
C ILE A 79 2.81 -5.98 -6.59
N ALA A 80 1.87 -6.93 -6.69
CA ALA A 80 1.96 -8.03 -7.64
C ALA A 80 1.97 -7.54 -9.12
N GLN A 81 1.23 -6.46 -9.41
CA GLN A 81 1.24 -5.83 -10.74
C GLN A 81 2.53 -5.05 -10.98
N LEU A 82 2.96 -4.23 -10.00
CA LEU A 82 4.18 -3.42 -10.12
C LEU A 82 5.43 -4.28 -10.31
N GLY A 83 5.52 -5.41 -9.60
CA GLY A 83 6.61 -6.38 -9.72
C GLY A 83 6.75 -7.05 -11.09
N LYS A 84 5.83 -6.78 -12.03
CA LYS A 84 5.86 -7.29 -13.41
C LYS A 84 6.09 -6.19 -14.45
N MET A 85 6.21 -4.92 -14.02
CA MET A 85 6.25 -3.78 -14.93
C MET A 85 7.68 -3.42 -15.35
N GLY A 86 7.79 -2.97 -16.60
CA GLY A 86 9.05 -2.50 -17.16
C GLY A 86 9.93 -3.61 -17.71
N SER A 87 11.01 -3.23 -18.38
CA SER A 87 12.02 -4.17 -18.92
C SER A 87 12.89 -4.80 -17.83
N THR A 88 12.98 -4.14 -16.68
CA THR A 88 13.70 -4.60 -15.49
C THR A 88 12.75 -4.42 -14.29
N PRO A 89 11.84 -5.37 -14.05
CA PRO A 89 10.86 -5.26 -12.99
C PRO A 89 11.52 -5.13 -11.61
N PRO A 90 10.99 -4.28 -10.72
CA PRO A 90 11.53 -4.13 -9.37
C PRO A 90 11.38 -5.42 -8.54
N LYS A 91 12.28 -5.61 -7.60
CA LYS A 91 12.19 -6.64 -6.56
C LYS A 91 11.62 -6.02 -5.30
N ILE A 92 10.45 -6.45 -4.90
CA ILE A 92 9.70 -5.83 -3.81
C ILE A 92 9.53 -6.83 -2.66
N LEU A 93 10.13 -6.53 -1.51
CA LEU A 93 9.83 -7.23 -0.27
C LEU A 93 8.49 -6.70 0.26
N ASN A 94 7.45 -7.50 0.13
CA ASN A 94 6.11 -7.12 0.55
C ASN A 94 5.80 -7.67 1.95
N LEU A 95 5.68 -6.76 2.94
CA LEU A 95 5.30 -7.03 4.32
C LEU A 95 3.82 -6.70 4.60
N ALA A 96 3.08 -6.22 3.60
CA ALA A 96 1.68 -5.82 3.73
C ALA A 96 0.80 -6.99 4.16
N HIS A 97 -0.26 -6.67 4.89
CA HIS A 97 -1.32 -7.60 5.24
C HIS A 97 -2.69 -6.93 5.08
N HIS A 98 -3.61 -7.64 4.43
CA HIS A 98 -4.96 -7.15 4.20
C HIS A 98 -5.73 -6.93 5.51
N GLY A 99 -6.57 -5.89 5.51
CA GLY A 99 -7.41 -5.52 6.65
C GLY A 99 -6.72 -4.63 7.68
N ASP A 100 -5.43 -4.38 7.56
CA ASP A 100 -4.70 -3.53 8.50
C ASP A 100 -5.11 -2.07 8.40
N ALA A 101 -5.41 -1.45 9.54
CA ALA A 101 -5.48 0.00 9.69
C ALA A 101 -4.07 0.59 9.84
N ALA A 102 -3.89 1.89 9.62
CA ALA A 102 -2.59 2.55 9.74
C ALA A 102 -1.95 2.35 11.13
N THR A 103 -2.76 2.36 12.19
CA THR A 103 -2.30 2.08 13.55
C THR A 103 -1.82 0.64 13.75
N GLU A 104 -2.43 -0.31 13.05
CA GLU A 104 -1.98 -1.71 13.05
C GLU A 104 -0.70 -1.88 12.24
N GLU A 105 -0.60 -1.23 11.08
CA GLU A 105 0.61 -1.23 10.25
C GLU A 105 1.82 -0.62 10.96
N MET A 106 1.59 0.35 11.83
CA MET A 106 2.61 0.99 12.66
C MET A 106 2.61 0.48 14.11
N SER A 107 1.98 -0.67 14.39
CA SER A 107 2.07 -1.35 15.69
C SER A 107 3.48 -1.86 15.97
N LEU A 108 3.82 -2.06 17.26
CA LEU A 108 5.15 -2.53 17.67
C LEU A 108 5.63 -3.76 16.88
N PRO A 109 4.90 -4.87 16.76
CA PRO A 109 5.39 -6.04 16.05
C PRO A 109 5.65 -5.79 14.56
N LYS A 110 4.88 -4.91 13.92
CA LYS A 110 5.08 -4.58 12.50
C LYS A 110 6.23 -3.59 12.29
N GLN A 111 6.43 -2.64 13.21
CA GLN A 111 7.64 -1.82 13.19
C GLN A 111 8.89 -2.68 13.39
N GLU A 112 8.89 -3.65 14.33
CA GLU A 112 10.01 -4.57 14.55
C GLU A 112 10.31 -5.40 13.29
N ARG A 113 9.28 -5.83 12.56
CA ARG A 113 9.43 -6.53 11.28
C ARG A 113 10.04 -5.61 10.21
N MET A 114 9.57 -4.38 10.08
CA MET A 114 10.18 -3.39 9.17
C MET A 114 11.64 -3.09 9.56
N ILE A 115 11.94 -2.93 10.85
CA ILE A 115 13.30 -2.74 11.36
C ILE A 115 14.20 -3.91 10.95
N THR A 116 13.74 -5.14 11.15
CA THR A 116 14.45 -6.35 10.76
C THR A 116 14.71 -6.37 9.26
N ALA A 117 13.69 -6.12 8.46
CA ALA A 117 13.80 -6.10 7.01
C ALA A 117 14.77 -5.02 6.51
N LEU A 118 14.72 -3.80 7.07
CA LEU A 118 15.59 -2.69 6.68
C LEU A 118 17.06 -2.92 7.07
N ARG A 119 17.32 -3.60 8.19
CA ARG A 119 18.68 -3.93 8.66
C ARG A 119 19.33 -5.10 7.95
N ASP A 120 18.54 -6.03 7.46
CA ASP A 120 19.05 -7.20 6.77
C ASP A 120 19.48 -6.86 5.34
N ARG A 121 20.80 -6.77 5.16
CA ARG A 121 21.42 -6.44 3.86
C ARG A 121 21.14 -7.46 2.77
N ALA A 122 20.76 -8.69 3.13
CA ALA A 122 20.39 -9.72 2.15
C ALA A 122 19.11 -9.37 1.36
N ASN A 123 18.32 -8.41 1.86
CA ASN A 123 17.12 -7.92 1.18
C ASN A 123 17.42 -6.90 0.07
N TRP A 124 18.63 -6.32 0.00
CA TRP A 124 18.90 -5.12 -0.80
C TRP A 124 20.13 -5.26 -1.67
N LEU A 125 20.01 -4.90 -2.94
CA LEU A 125 21.17 -4.91 -3.85
C LEU A 125 22.22 -3.84 -3.49
N HIS A 126 21.79 -2.74 -2.87
CA HIS A 126 22.66 -1.61 -2.48
C HIS A 126 22.69 -1.37 -0.97
N GLY A 127 22.43 -2.41 -0.16
CA GLY A 127 22.50 -2.38 1.30
C GLY A 127 21.31 -1.69 2.00
N LYS A 128 20.40 -1.07 1.23
CA LYS A 128 19.12 -0.49 1.67
C LYS A 128 18.15 -0.47 0.51
N PRO A 129 16.81 -0.35 0.73
CA PRO A 129 15.85 -0.24 -0.36
C PRO A 129 16.05 1.06 -1.15
N ASP A 130 15.71 1.03 -2.43
CA ASP A 130 15.66 2.22 -3.28
C ASP A 130 14.44 3.09 -3.00
N ALA A 131 13.34 2.49 -2.54
CA ALA A 131 12.12 3.15 -2.10
C ALA A 131 11.37 2.32 -1.06
N ILE A 132 10.53 2.99 -0.25
CA ILE A 132 9.51 2.37 0.59
C ILE A 132 8.15 2.71 -0.01
N LEU A 133 7.31 1.70 -0.19
CA LEU A 133 5.92 1.83 -0.63
C LEU A 133 5.02 1.64 0.58
N PHE A 134 4.04 2.52 0.78
CA PHE A 134 3.15 2.48 1.93
C PHE A 134 1.70 2.68 1.50
N SER A 135 0.81 1.78 1.91
CA SER A 135 -0.63 1.86 1.65
C SER A 135 -1.38 1.80 2.96
N ALA A 136 -1.70 2.96 3.54
CA ALA A 136 -2.29 3.05 4.86
C ALA A 136 -3.34 4.16 4.95
N GLY A 137 -4.34 3.97 5.79
CA GLY A 137 -5.41 4.92 6.06
C GLY A 137 -6.76 4.51 5.47
N GLY A 138 -6.81 3.60 4.49
CA GLY A 138 -8.05 3.13 3.91
C GLY A 138 -8.96 2.44 4.92
N ASN A 139 -8.42 1.51 5.69
CA ASN A 139 -9.17 0.77 6.71
C ASN A 139 -9.49 1.61 7.96
N ASP A 140 -8.82 2.72 8.17
CA ASP A 140 -9.12 3.67 9.26
C ASP A 140 -10.40 4.46 8.99
N ILE A 141 -10.69 4.74 7.71
CA ILE A 141 -11.80 5.58 7.26
C ILE A 141 -12.91 4.79 6.54
N ALA A 142 -12.74 3.48 6.35
CA ALA A 142 -13.74 2.59 5.76
C ALA A 142 -14.07 1.45 6.73
N GLY A 143 -15.15 0.72 6.48
CA GLY A 143 -15.59 -0.38 7.33
C GLY A 143 -16.68 0.04 8.32
N ASN A 144 -16.91 -0.80 9.34
CA ASN A 144 -18.01 -0.60 10.28
C ASN A 144 -17.91 0.73 11.05
N GLN A 145 -16.72 1.25 11.25
CA GLN A 145 -16.48 2.51 11.93
C GLN A 145 -16.81 3.75 11.08
N PHE A 146 -17.07 3.60 9.79
CA PHE A 146 -17.34 4.75 8.92
C PHE A 146 -18.54 5.59 9.40
N CYS A 147 -19.56 4.95 10.03
CA CYS A 147 -20.70 5.65 10.61
C CYS A 147 -20.33 6.69 11.67
N ILE A 148 -19.15 6.56 12.34
CA ILE A 148 -18.67 7.54 13.34
C ILE A 148 -18.43 8.90 12.68
N PHE A 149 -18.06 8.89 11.41
CA PHE A 149 -17.73 10.10 10.65
C PHE A 149 -18.92 10.71 9.92
N LEU A 150 -20.11 10.09 10.02
CA LEU A 150 -21.30 10.54 9.32
C LEU A 150 -22.28 11.20 10.29
N ASP A 151 -22.87 12.31 9.85
CA ASP A 151 -24.08 12.84 10.46
C ASP A 151 -25.30 12.13 9.86
N PHE A 152 -26.39 12.01 10.64
CA PHE A 152 -27.63 11.50 10.13
C PHE A 152 -28.22 12.45 9.09
N ASN A 153 -28.86 11.90 8.06
CA ASN A 153 -29.58 12.68 7.09
C ASN A 153 -30.85 13.27 7.70
N ASP A 154 -30.77 14.54 8.03
CA ASP A 154 -31.87 15.38 8.55
C ASP A 154 -32.38 16.37 7.49
N GLY A 155 -31.91 16.23 6.24
CA GLY A 155 -32.22 17.13 5.14
C GLY A 155 -31.38 18.42 5.12
N HIS A 156 -30.53 18.65 6.10
CA HIS A 156 -29.72 19.86 6.24
C HIS A 156 -28.22 19.57 6.32
N SER A 157 -27.81 18.40 6.84
CA SER A 157 -26.42 18.04 6.97
C SER A 157 -25.79 17.67 5.63
N THR A 158 -24.48 17.80 5.52
CA THR A 158 -23.68 17.45 4.32
C THR A 158 -23.25 15.98 4.32
N GLY A 159 -23.49 15.26 5.40
CA GLY A 159 -23.21 13.85 5.57
C GLY A 159 -21.87 13.57 6.22
N LEU A 160 -20.75 14.06 5.72
CA LEU A 160 -19.44 13.91 6.37
C LEU A 160 -19.28 14.90 7.51
N ASN A 161 -19.07 14.41 8.73
CA ASN A 161 -18.71 15.26 9.86
C ASN A 161 -17.20 15.54 9.85
N ALA A 162 -16.84 16.73 9.37
CA ALA A 162 -15.43 17.10 9.19
C ALA A 162 -14.62 17.07 10.49
N ASP A 163 -15.21 17.46 11.63
CA ASP A 163 -14.48 17.51 12.92
C ASP A 163 -14.11 16.10 13.39
N ARG A 164 -15.05 15.16 13.34
CA ARG A 164 -14.80 13.76 13.70
C ARG A 164 -13.84 13.09 12.73
N PHE A 165 -14.04 13.35 11.43
CA PHE A 165 -13.20 12.77 10.37
C PHE A 165 -11.75 13.28 10.45
N ASN A 166 -11.54 14.58 10.67
CA ASN A 166 -10.20 15.14 10.80
C ASN A 166 -9.42 14.59 12.00
N LYS A 167 -10.09 14.16 13.08
CA LYS A 167 -9.41 13.48 14.20
C LYS A 167 -8.88 12.12 13.79
N ALA A 168 -9.63 11.36 13.01
CA ALA A 168 -9.16 10.09 12.46
C ALA A 168 -7.99 10.32 11.48
N LEU A 169 -8.08 11.30 10.60
CA LEU A 169 -6.96 11.68 9.72
C LEU A 169 -5.71 12.07 10.51
N GLY A 170 -5.85 12.74 11.66
CA GLY A 170 -4.73 13.07 12.54
C GLY A 170 -4.01 11.83 13.10
N ILE A 171 -4.74 10.74 13.38
CA ILE A 171 -4.15 9.46 13.80
C ILE A 171 -3.39 8.81 12.62
N VAL A 172 -3.99 8.79 11.45
CA VAL A 172 -3.34 8.27 10.23
C VAL A 172 -2.08 9.07 9.92
N GLU A 173 -2.14 10.40 9.98
CA GLU A 173 -0.98 11.28 9.80
C GLU A 173 0.16 10.95 10.78
N ALA A 174 -0.16 10.71 12.06
CA ALA A 174 0.84 10.31 13.05
C ALA A 174 1.53 8.98 12.68
N CYS A 175 0.83 8.03 12.06
CA CYS A 175 1.41 6.79 11.56
C CYS A 175 2.39 7.05 10.41
N TYR A 176 2.07 7.94 9.47
CA TYR A 176 3.01 8.35 8.42
C TYR A 176 4.27 9.01 8.99
N LEU A 177 4.11 9.92 9.94
CA LEU A 177 5.25 10.58 10.60
C LEU A 177 6.13 9.56 11.35
N ALA A 178 5.53 8.57 12.02
CA ALA A 178 6.26 7.49 12.67
C ALA A 178 7.05 6.64 11.65
N LEU A 179 6.46 6.35 10.48
CA LEU A 179 7.18 5.67 9.38
C LEU A 179 8.36 6.51 8.88
N PHE A 180 8.18 7.83 8.71
CA PHE A 180 9.27 8.71 8.26
C PHE A 180 10.43 8.72 9.27
N ALA A 181 10.11 8.82 10.57
CA ALA A 181 11.12 8.74 11.62
C ALA A 181 11.87 7.40 11.64
N LEU A 182 11.15 6.28 11.43
CA LEU A 182 11.73 4.96 11.31
C LEU A 182 12.69 4.87 10.10
N ARG A 183 12.24 5.34 8.92
CA ARG A 183 13.01 5.40 7.69
C ARG A 183 14.28 6.23 7.87
N ASP A 184 14.17 7.41 8.46
CA ASP A 184 15.32 8.31 8.63
C ASP A 184 16.39 7.71 9.53
N ARG A 185 15.98 6.94 10.53
CA ARG A 185 16.91 6.23 11.42
C ARG A 185 17.63 5.05 10.74
N LEU A 186 16.95 4.29 9.86
CA LEU A 186 17.44 3.00 9.37
C LEU A 186 17.85 3.01 7.90
N ALA A 187 17.23 3.85 7.11
CA ALA A 187 17.45 3.99 5.68
C ALA A 187 17.40 5.48 5.26
N PRO A 188 18.28 6.33 5.80
CA PRO A 188 18.20 7.77 5.57
C PRO A 188 18.23 8.10 4.08
N GLY A 189 17.36 9.04 3.70
CA GLY A 189 17.25 9.52 2.34
C GLY A 189 16.51 8.58 1.37
N VAL A 190 16.00 7.43 1.81
CA VAL A 190 15.12 6.59 1.00
C VAL A 190 13.75 7.27 0.87
N PRO A 191 13.21 7.47 -0.36
CA PRO A 191 11.89 8.06 -0.54
C PRO A 191 10.78 7.11 -0.12
N VAL A 192 9.69 7.67 0.40
CA VAL A 192 8.44 6.95 0.68
C VAL A 192 7.42 7.35 -0.36
N PHE A 193 6.70 6.36 -0.90
CA PHE A 193 5.59 6.56 -1.83
C PHE A 193 4.31 5.99 -1.24
N SER A 194 3.22 6.76 -1.30
CA SER A 194 1.89 6.29 -0.95
C SER A 194 0.87 6.78 -1.97
N HIS A 195 -0.26 6.09 -2.07
CA HIS A 195 -1.34 6.49 -2.92
C HIS A 195 -2.50 7.07 -2.10
N CYS A 196 -3.35 7.86 -2.77
CA CYS A 196 -4.51 8.48 -2.12
C CYS A 196 -5.81 7.67 -2.30
N TYR A 197 -5.71 6.38 -2.63
CA TYR A 197 -6.80 5.52 -3.07
C TYR A 197 -7.54 6.12 -4.29
N ASP A 198 -8.62 5.47 -4.74
CA ASP A 198 -9.55 6.04 -5.71
C ASP A 198 -10.96 6.00 -5.13
N PHE A 199 -11.92 6.59 -5.78
CA PHE A 199 -13.28 6.80 -5.27
C PHE A 199 -14.13 5.52 -5.35
N PRO A 200 -14.27 4.75 -4.25
CA PRO A 200 -15.06 3.54 -4.21
C PRO A 200 -16.56 3.85 -4.29
N ILE A 201 -17.34 2.82 -4.61
CA ILE A 201 -18.78 2.96 -4.80
C ILE A 201 -19.51 2.25 -3.65
N PRO A 202 -20.13 2.99 -2.71
CA PRO A 202 -20.81 2.39 -1.54
C PRO A 202 -22.17 1.79 -1.94
N ASN A 203 -22.16 0.76 -2.80
CA ASN A 203 -23.34 0.14 -3.38
C ASN A 203 -23.70 -1.22 -2.74
N GLY A 204 -22.91 -1.68 -1.77
CA GLY A 204 -23.11 -2.97 -1.11
C GLY A 204 -22.65 -4.19 -1.92
N VAL A 205 -22.03 -3.99 -3.09
CA VAL A 205 -21.53 -5.11 -3.89
C VAL A 205 -20.31 -5.72 -3.21
N SER A 206 -20.44 -6.99 -2.83
CA SER A 206 -19.43 -7.74 -2.10
C SER A 206 -19.39 -9.20 -2.53
N PRO A 207 -19.21 -9.50 -3.83
CA PRO A 207 -19.10 -10.88 -4.28
C PRO A 207 -17.80 -11.47 -3.75
N TRP A 208 -17.89 -12.64 -3.12
CA TRP A 208 -16.76 -13.46 -2.67
C TRP A 208 -15.86 -12.85 -1.58
N CYS A 209 -16.23 -11.74 -0.97
CA CYS A 209 -15.47 -11.06 0.06
C CYS A 209 -16.33 -10.75 1.29
N ILE A 210 -15.69 -10.62 2.45
CA ILE A 210 -16.35 -10.19 3.68
C ILE A 210 -16.56 -8.67 3.58
N GLY A 211 -17.67 -8.27 3.08
CA GLY A 211 -18.21 -6.91 2.97
C GLY A 211 -19.72 -6.97 3.09
N PRO A 212 -20.44 -5.90 2.85
CA PRO A 212 -20.00 -4.57 2.42
C PRO A 212 -19.35 -3.75 3.55
N TRP A 213 -18.52 -2.77 3.20
CA TRP A 213 -17.78 -1.96 4.19
C TRP A 213 -18.31 -0.53 4.35
N LEU A 214 -18.82 0.08 3.29
CA LEU A 214 -19.26 1.47 3.29
C LEU A 214 -20.80 1.57 3.37
N LYS A 215 -21.49 0.76 2.58
CA LYS A 215 -22.95 0.83 2.48
C LYS A 215 -23.68 0.66 3.83
N PRO A 216 -23.29 -0.24 4.75
CA PRO A 216 -23.98 -0.34 6.04
C PRO A 216 -23.97 0.97 6.83
N SER A 217 -22.85 1.72 6.82
CA SER A 217 -22.75 3.01 7.50
C SER A 217 -23.59 4.09 6.79
N ILE A 218 -23.62 4.07 5.46
CA ILE A 218 -24.44 4.98 4.65
C ILE A 218 -25.93 4.74 4.94
N ASP A 219 -26.36 3.48 4.92
CA ASP A 219 -27.76 3.11 5.21
C ASP A 219 -28.14 3.44 6.67
N PHE A 220 -27.26 3.13 7.63
CA PHE A 220 -27.50 3.42 9.04
C PHE A 220 -27.73 4.91 9.29
N CYS A 221 -27.01 5.77 8.61
CA CYS A 221 -27.19 7.22 8.71
C CYS A 221 -28.25 7.78 7.75
N ASN A 222 -29.07 6.91 7.15
CA ASN A 222 -30.18 7.26 6.26
C ASN A 222 -29.78 8.04 5.00
N TRP A 223 -28.59 7.73 4.44
CA TRP A 223 -28.13 8.29 3.18
C TRP A 223 -28.41 7.34 2.02
N THR A 224 -28.77 7.89 0.87
CA THR A 224 -28.90 7.14 -0.39
C THR A 224 -27.54 6.81 -0.99
N VAL A 225 -27.45 5.81 -1.87
CA VAL A 225 -26.17 5.48 -2.56
C VAL A 225 -25.56 6.67 -3.33
N PRO A 226 -26.35 7.48 -4.08
CA PRO A 226 -25.80 8.69 -4.72
C PRO A 226 -25.20 9.69 -3.72
N GLN A 227 -25.88 9.94 -2.61
CA GLN A 227 -25.38 10.81 -1.54
C GLN A 227 -24.15 10.20 -0.86
N GLY A 228 -24.19 8.89 -0.58
CA GLY A 228 -23.05 8.14 -0.03
C GLY A 228 -21.82 8.23 -0.91
N LYS A 229 -21.95 8.24 -2.24
CA LYS A 229 -20.82 8.47 -3.16
C LYS A 229 -20.20 9.86 -2.98
N ALA A 230 -21.01 10.90 -2.79
CA ALA A 230 -20.52 12.24 -2.54
C ALA A 230 -19.77 12.30 -1.19
N ILE A 231 -20.33 11.71 -0.14
CA ILE A 231 -19.74 11.64 1.20
C ILE A 231 -18.37 10.93 1.15
N VAL A 232 -18.29 9.78 0.49
CA VAL A 232 -17.04 9.01 0.36
C VAL A 232 -16.02 9.76 -0.50
N HIS A 233 -16.47 10.44 -1.55
CA HIS A 233 -15.62 11.33 -2.34
C HIS A 233 -14.99 12.41 -1.46
N ASP A 234 -15.79 13.13 -0.66
CA ASP A 234 -15.30 14.20 0.21
C ASP A 234 -14.31 13.67 1.27
N ALA A 235 -14.59 12.50 1.85
CA ALA A 235 -13.68 11.84 2.78
C ALA A 235 -12.32 11.55 2.12
N LEU A 236 -12.29 11.00 0.91
CA LEU A 236 -11.04 10.69 0.22
C LEU A 236 -10.32 11.93 -0.33
N VAL A 237 -11.04 12.98 -0.70
CA VAL A 237 -10.42 14.27 -1.00
C VAL A 237 -9.73 14.84 0.24
N ALA A 238 -10.36 14.79 1.41
CA ALA A 238 -9.75 15.23 2.67
C ALA A 238 -8.52 14.38 3.03
N PHE A 239 -8.58 13.05 2.83
CA PHE A 239 -7.43 12.16 3.00
C PHE A 239 -6.27 12.55 2.07
N ARG A 240 -6.54 12.79 0.78
CA ARG A 240 -5.52 13.25 -0.17
C ARG A 240 -4.92 14.60 0.24
N VAL A 241 -5.72 15.54 0.74
CA VAL A 241 -5.22 16.82 1.25
C VAL A 241 -4.24 16.62 2.39
N MET A 242 -4.52 15.72 3.33
CA MET A 242 -3.60 15.36 4.41
C MET A 242 -2.29 14.80 3.86
N LEU A 243 -2.32 13.84 2.91
CA LEU A 243 -1.12 13.31 2.28
C LEU A 243 -0.32 14.38 1.54
N LYS A 244 -0.98 15.28 0.81
CA LYS A 244 -0.31 16.39 0.10
C LYS A 244 0.35 17.37 1.05
N ARG A 245 -0.21 17.59 2.24
CA ARG A 245 0.44 18.39 3.29
C ARG A 245 1.72 17.72 3.76
N LEU A 246 1.72 16.41 3.99
CA LEU A 246 2.93 15.66 4.33
C LEU A 246 3.98 15.70 3.19
N GLU A 247 3.55 15.64 1.93
CA GLU A 247 4.42 15.73 0.76
C GLU A 247 5.04 17.13 0.61
N SER A 248 4.35 18.18 1.03
CA SER A 248 4.83 19.56 0.93
C SER A 248 6.03 19.87 1.82
N ASP A 249 6.24 19.09 2.88
CA ASP A 249 7.45 19.15 3.69
C ASP A 249 8.56 18.30 3.03
N ALA A 250 9.54 18.99 2.46
CA ALA A 250 10.67 18.34 1.78
C ALA A 250 11.48 17.41 2.70
N ALA A 251 11.48 17.64 4.03
CA ALA A 251 12.16 16.79 4.99
C ALA A 251 11.55 15.38 5.03
N ASN A 252 10.27 15.24 4.77
CA ASN A 252 9.60 13.95 4.74
C ASN A 252 10.08 13.04 3.60
N ASN A 253 10.64 13.59 2.52
CA ASN A 253 11.01 12.84 1.30
C ASN A 253 9.90 11.86 0.90
N PHE A 254 8.68 12.34 0.95
CA PHE A 254 7.42 11.63 0.72
C PHE A 254 6.82 12.03 -0.61
N HIS A 255 6.18 11.10 -1.31
CA HIS A 255 5.61 11.29 -2.63
C HIS A 255 4.24 10.65 -2.71
N VAL A 256 3.24 11.47 -3.00
CA VAL A 256 1.86 11.03 -3.23
C VAL A 256 1.72 10.56 -4.68
N VAL A 257 1.32 9.32 -4.85
CA VAL A 257 0.92 8.76 -6.13
C VAL A 257 -0.55 9.09 -6.35
N GLU A 258 -0.81 9.97 -7.30
CA GLU A 258 -2.16 10.47 -7.61
C GLU A 258 -2.98 9.37 -8.30
N THR A 259 -3.90 8.79 -7.55
CA THR A 259 -4.73 7.66 -8.00
C THR A 259 -6.21 7.96 -8.06
N GLN A 260 -6.65 9.11 -7.55
CA GLN A 260 -8.06 9.50 -7.58
C GLN A 260 -8.55 9.78 -8.99
N GLY A 261 -9.72 9.23 -9.33
CA GLY A 261 -10.40 9.44 -10.60
C GLY A 261 -9.86 8.62 -11.78
N ILE A 262 -8.95 7.64 -11.57
CA ILE A 262 -8.45 6.81 -12.65
C ILE A 262 -9.27 5.53 -12.88
N LEU A 263 -10.00 5.06 -11.89
CA LEU A 263 -10.86 3.89 -12.02
C LEU A 263 -12.27 4.29 -12.50
N LYS A 264 -12.78 3.50 -13.41
CA LYS A 264 -14.17 3.59 -13.87
C LYS A 264 -15.06 2.66 -13.03
N PRO A 265 -16.39 2.84 -13.03
CA PRO A 265 -17.28 1.94 -12.29
C PRO A 265 -17.09 0.45 -12.60
N ALA A 266 -16.77 0.10 -13.85
CA ALA A 266 -16.50 -1.28 -14.27
C ALA A 266 -15.13 -1.82 -13.82
N ASP A 267 -14.25 -0.98 -13.28
CA ASP A 267 -12.97 -1.43 -12.74
C ASP A 267 -13.07 -1.96 -11.31
N TRP A 268 -14.20 -1.73 -10.61
CA TRP A 268 -14.42 -2.14 -9.22
C TRP A 268 -15.01 -3.55 -9.13
N ALA A 269 -14.32 -4.41 -8.40
CA ALA A 269 -14.76 -5.78 -8.10
C ALA A 269 -15.76 -5.83 -6.95
N ASN A 270 -15.60 -4.95 -5.99
CA ASN A 270 -16.47 -4.73 -4.84
C ASN A 270 -16.39 -3.26 -4.41
N GLU A 271 -16.98 -2.93 -3.24
CA GLU A 271 -16.99 -1.54 -2.74
C GLU A 271 -15.61 -0.91 -2.61
N LEU A 272 -14.57 -1.66 -2.20
CA LEU A 272 -13.25 -1.10 -1.84
C LEU A 272 -12.11 -1.51 -2.77
N HIS A 273 -12.29 -2.57 -3.56
CA HIS A 273 -11.18 -3.16 -4.30
C HIS A 273 -11.50 -3.23 -5.79
N PRO A 274 -10.53 -2.84 -6.63
CA PRO A 274 -10.66 -2.97 -8.07
C PRO A 274 -10.44 -4.42 -8.54
N HIS A 275 -10.89 -4.70 -9.76
CA HIS A 275 -10.49 -5.88 -10.53
C HIS A 275 -8.99 -5.83 -10.87
N PRO A 276 -8.38 -6.96 -11.33
CA PRO A 276 -6.97 -7.00 -11.72
C PRO A 276 -6.54 -5.90 -12.71
N ALA A 277 -7.42 -5.55 -13.65
CA ALA A 277 -7.17 -4.46 -14.60
C ALA A 277 -7.12 -3.08 -13.90
N GLY A 278 -7.93 -2.87 -12.87
CA GLY A 278 -7.91 -1.66 -12.05
C GLY A 278 -6.63 -1.58 -11.20
N PHE A 279 -6.24 -2.65 -10.51
CA PHE A 279 -4.96 -2.71 -9.79
C PHE A 279 -3.76 -2.42 -10.72
N LYS A 280 -3.81 -2.91 -11.97
CA LYS A 280 -2.77 -2.61 -12.97
C LYS A 280 -2.70 -1.11 -13.29
N LYS A 281 -3.83 -0.41 -13.39
CA LYS A 281 -3.85 1.05 -13.62
C LYS A 281 -3.20 1.80 -12.44
N ILE A 282 -3.50 1.41 -11.20
CA ILE A 282 -2.89 1.97 -10.00
C ILE A 282 -1.38 1.70 -9.99
N ALA A 283 -0.95 0.47 -10.25
CA ALA A 283 0.46 0.10 -10.32
C ALA A 283 1.22 0.88 -11.41
N GLN A 284 0.58 1.20 -12.54
CA GLN A 284 1.15 2.07 -13.57
C GLN A 284 1.44 3.48 -13.06
N LYS A 285 0.58 4.04 -12.19
CA LYS A 285 0.84 5.33 -11.53
C LYS A 285 2.05 5.25 -10.60
N PHE A 286 2.17 4.18 -9.81
CA PHE A 286 3.37 3.93 -9.00
C PHE A 286 4.62 3.83 -9.87
N ALA A 287 4.59 3.03 -10.95
CA ALA A 287 5.72 2.86 -11.85
C ALA A 287 6.17 4.20 -12.45
N THR A 288 5.22 5.07 -12.83
CA THR A 288 5.50 6.41 -13.35
C THR A 288 6.15 7.29 -12.28
N ALA A 289 5.59 7.36 -11.07
CA ALA A 289 6.11 8.19 -9.98
C ALA A 289 7.52 7.73 -9.55
N LEU A 290 7.73 6.43 -9.41
CA LEU A 290 9.02 5.82 -9.12
C LEU A 290 10.04 6.12 -10.22
N GLY A 291 9.69 5.96 -11.49
CA GLY A 291 10.55 6.27 -12.62
C GLY A 291 11.03 7.72 -12.61
N HIS A 292 10.14 8.67 -12.37
CA HIS A 292 10.49 10.09 -12.28
C HIS A 292 11.44 10.42 -11.14
N LYS A 293 11.30 9.75 -9.99
CA LYS A 293 12.10 10.05 -8.80
C LYS A 293 13.41 9.30 -8.76
N LEU A 294 13.41 8.00 -9.07
CA LEU A 294 14.57 7.13 -8.92
C LEU A 294 15.60 7.32 -10.03
N GLN A 295 15.18 7.56 -11.27
CA GLN A 295 16.08 7.86 -12.40
C GLN A 295 16.96 9.08 -12.16
N LYS A 296 16.52 10.05 -11.34
CA LYS A 296 17.32 11.22 -10.96
C LYS A 296 18.38 10.92 -9.89
N ARG A 297 18.37 9.74 -9.26
CA ARG A 297 19.26 9.37 -8.14
C ARG A 297 20.41 8.46 -8.51
N VAL A 298 20.31 7.77 -9.63
CA VAL A 298 21.38 6.92 -10.13
C VAL A 298 22.01 7.61 -11.35
N PRO A 299 23.08 8.39 -11.19
CA PRO A 299 23.94 8.70 -12.32
C PRO A 299 24.42 7.34 -12.82
N TYR A 300 24.11 6.99 -14.05
CA TYR A 300 24.79 5.92 -14.76
C TYR A 300 26.26 6.34 -14.87
N GLU A 301 27.10 5.87 -13.96
CA GLU A 301 28.53 5.90 -14.19
C GLU A 301 28.82 4.93 -15.33
N ALA A 302 29.01 5.49 -16.51
CA ALA A 302 29.54 4.73 -17.63
C ALA A 302 30.86 4.07 -17.18
N PRO A 303 31.11 2.79 -17.48
CA PRO A 303 32.39 2.18 -17.18
C PRO A 303 33.47 3.02 -17.81
N VAL A 304 34.40 3.50 -17.00
CA VAL A 304 35.65 4.12 -17.45
C VAL A 304 36.33 3.10 -18.35
N ALA A 305 36.65 3.51 -19.58
CA ALA A 305 37.25 2.70 -20.63
C ALA A 305 38.62 2.15 -20.22
#